data_dfbb78a11111558aebef7cfe2235fa00
#
_entry.id   dfbb78a11111558aebef7cfe2235fa00
#
_cell.length_a   1.000
_cell.length_b   1.000
_cell.length_c   1.000
_cell.angle_alpha   90.00
_cell.angle_beta   90.00
_cell.angle_gamma   90.00
#
_symmetry.space_group_name_H-M   'P 1'
#
loop_
_entity.id
_entity.type
_entity.pdbx_description
1 polymer ?
#
loop_
_entity_poly.entity_id
_entity_poly.type
_entity_poly.pdbx_seq_one_letter_code
_entity_poly.pdbx_strand_id
1 'polypeptide(L)'
;METLTRPGEHAPTNPPAIAFSSVMGICGLGLSWRAAGQVLAAPRVIGEWLIAVGVLLFIALSALYGIKTVRDPNTVVAEFRDPTSASNFACITVAVVIVAAAILPRAPSASLFLWVSGTGGQLVLFLTLMGRWIAQPTEILHATPAWLVPIVGNVTATLAGVPLGFHETSWFLLAVGLVSWIAFLPLLLHRLIFCEDKLPQRLAPSLAIFVASPAVGCLSWLQLTGRVDAVYRFILFTALFFGLLVLRLWQLAVRALPVSVGWWAYTFPSAALASALIRYCQHVPGVGERLLAWAGLASTTTAVAGVGLISFRNCSLRLWLSVQNRPDHSADPLGSARTSNSISSK
;
A
#
# COMPACT_ATOMS: atom_id res chain seq x y z
N MET A 1 -1.30 -44.17 -5.96
CA MET A 1 -1.90 -43.87 -4.64
C MET A 1 -1.06 -42.77 -4.07
N GLU A 2 -1.23 -41.56 -4.67
CA GLU A 2 -0.48 -40.36 -4.30
C GLU A 2 -1.19 -39.69 -3.10
N THR A 3 -0.48 -39.58 -2.01
CA THR A 3 -0.92 -38.88 -0.81
C THR A 3 -1.03 -37.39 -1.12
N LEU A 4 -2.27 -36.91 -1.31
CA LEU A 4 -2.62 -35.51 -1.29
C LEU A 4 -2.23 -34.94 0.08
N THR A 5 -1.03 -34.36 0.19
CA THR A 5 -0.64 -33.52 1.31
C THR A 5 -1.55 -32.28 1.28
N ARG A 6 -2.44 -32.19 2.26
CA ARG A 6 -3.20 -30.96 2.55
C ARG A 6 -2.20 -29.80 2.72
N PRO A 7 -2.43 -28.63 2.08
CA PRO A 7 -1.61 -27.46 2.34
C PRO A 7 -1.73 -27.17 3.83
N GLY A 8 -0.62 -27.29 4.55
CA GLY A 8 -0.56 -27.04 5.98
C GLY A 8 -1.02 -25.63 6.30
N GLU A 9 -1.99 -25.53 7.20
CA GLU A 9 -2.39 -24.34 7.92
C GLU A 9 -1.28 -23.81 8.81
N HIS A 10 -0.20 -23.32 8.21
CA HIS A 10 0.67 -22.39 8.91
C HIS A 10 0.10 -21.00 8.69
N ALA A 11 -0.68 -20.51 9.67
CA ALA A 11 -1.04 -19.11 9.72
C ALA A 11 0.27 -18.30 9.59
N PRO A 12 0.42 -17.45 8.57
CA PRO A 12 1.65 -16.71 8.38
C PRO A 12 1.82 -15.75 9.57
N THR A 13 2.69 -16.11 10.50
CA THR A 13 3.09 -15.23 11.63
C THR A 13 3.88 -14.02 11.15
N ASN A 14 4.31 -14.03 9.88
CA ASN A 14 5.15 -13.01 9.29
C ASN A 14 4.38 -12.14 8.29
N PRO A 15 4.49 -10.80 8.37
CA PRO A 15 3.76 -9.90 7.48
C PRO A 15 4.20 -10.07 6.02
N PRO A 16 3.27 -10.07 5.04
CA PRO A 16 3.61 -9.99 3.63
C PRO A 16 4.03 -8.57 3.24
N ALA A 17 4.74 -8.41 2.11
CA ALA A 17 5.20 -7.10 1.62
C ALA A 17 4.05 -6.08 1.46
N ILE A 18 2.86 -6.52 1.06
CA ILE A 18 1.67 -5.67 0.94
C ILE A 18 1.25 -5.02 2.27
N ALA A 19 1.68 -5.53 3.43
CA ALA A 19 1.36 -4.93 4.73
C ALA A 19 1.88 -3.49 4.86
N PHE A 20 2.97 -3.14 4.14
CA PHE A 20 3.51 -1.77 4.11
C PHE A 20 2.55 -0.76 3.47
N SER A 21 1.52 -1.19 2.75
CA SER A 21 0.46 -0.30 2.27
C SER A 21 -0.30 0.39 3.43
N SER A 22 -0.32 -0.20 4.63
CA SER A 22 -0.87 0.45 5.82
C SER A 22 -0.06 1.68 6.26
N VAL A 23 1.26 1.59 6.19
CA VAL A 23 2.16 2.75 6.43
C VAL A 23 1.90 3.84 5.39
N MET A 24 1.81 3.44 4.11
CA MET A 24 1.52 4.38 3.02
C MET A 24 0.21 5.13 3.25
N GLY A 25 -0.85 4.41 3.65
CA GLY A 25 -2.17 4.98 3.90
C GLY A 25 -2.19 5.91 5.11
N ILE A 26 -1.62 5.50 6.23
CA ILE A 26 -1.61 6.29 7.48
C ILE A 26 -0.73 7.53 7.33
N CYS A 27 0.50 7.40 6.82
CA CYS A 27 1.38 8.54 6.57
C CYS A 27 0.80 9.46 5.48
N GLY A 28 0.22 8.90 4.41
CA GLY A 28 -0.47 9.65 3.37
C GLY A 28 -1.62 10.49 3.92
N LEU A 29 -2.47 9.91 4.77
CA LEU A 29 -3.52 10.65 5.46
C LEU A 29 -2.94 11.73 6.37
N GLY A 30 -1.86 11.44 7.10
CA GLY A 30 -1.17 12.43 7.92
C GLY A 30 -0.67 13.62 7.12
N LEU A 31 -0.10 13.38 5.93
CA LEU A 31 0.31 14.43 4.99
C LEU A 31 -0.89 15.23 4.46
N SER A 32 -2.03 14.58 4.20
CA SER A 32 -3.26 15.26 3.79
C SER A 32 -3.81 16.18 4.88
N TRP A 33 -3.81 15.74 6.15
CA TRP A 33 -4.20 16.57 7.29
C TRP A 33 -3.22 17.73 7.53
N ARG A 34 -1.91 17.50 7.32
CA ARG A 34 -0.90 18.56 7.36
C ARG A 34 -1.16 19.63 6.29
N ALA A 35 -1.47 19.22 5.06
CA ALA A 35 -1.86 20.11 3.98
C ALA A 35 -3.16 20.87 4.30
N ALA A 36 -4.17 20.18 4.85
CA ALA A 36 -5.43 20.78 5.28
C ALA A 36 -5.22 21.82 6.39
N GLY A 37 -4.30 21.57 7.31
CA GLY A 37 -3.93 22.55 8.33
C GLY A 37 -3.28 23.81 7.78
N GLN A 38 -2.68 23.75 6.59
CA GLN A 38 -2.11 24.93 5.91
C GLN A 38 -3.16 25.69 5.08
N VAL A 39 -4.11 24.99 4.47
CA VAL A 39 -5.03 25.55 3.46
C VAL A 39 -6.45 25.73 3.98
N LEU A 40 -6.95 24.80 4.78
CA LEU A 40 -8.33 24.74 5.23
C LEU A 40 -8.51 25.12 6.71
N ALA A 41 -7.45 25.55 7.38
CA ALA A 41 -7.42 25.82 8.83
C ALA A 41 -7.82 24.60 9.69
N ALA A 42 -7.60 23.36 9.19
CA ALA A 42 -7.86 22.14 9.93
C ALA A 42 -6.82 21.96 11.07
N PRO A 43 -7.14 21.19 12.14
CA PRO A 43 -6.21 20.95 13.24
C PRO A 43 -4.95 20.20 12.77
N ARG A 44 -3.80 20.86 12.78
CA ARG A 44 -2.50 20.27 12.33
C ARG A 44 -2.06 19.09 13.20
N VAL A 45 -2.46 19.09 14.46
CA VAL A 45 -2.09 18.05 15.43
C VAL A 45 -2.55 16.65 14.98
N ILE A 46 -3.68 16.55 14.28
CA ILE A 46 -4.19 15.28 13.76
C ILE A 46 -3.20 14.67 12.74
N GLY A 47 -2.72 15.50 11.81
CA GLY A 47 -1.74 15.05 10.81
C GLY A 47 -0.44 14.56 11.44
N GLU A 48 0.03 15.27 12.47
CA GLU A 48 1.28 14.94 13.14
C GLU A 48 1.18 13.63 13.96
N TRP A 49 0.05 13.39 14.63
CA TRP A 49 -0.21 12.11 15.30
C TRP A 49 -0.30 10.95 14.31
N LEU A 50 -0.99 11.13 13.19
CA LEU A 50 -1.08 10.10 12.14
C LEU A 50 0.32 9.78 11.57
N ILE A 51 1.15 10.78 11.33
CA ILE A 51 2.52 10.57 10.89
C ILE A 51 3.32 9.81 11.94
N ALA A 52 3.23 10.19 13.22
CA ALA A 52 3.93 9.47 14.29
C ALA A 52 3.51 7.99 14.36
N VAL A 53 2.21 7.70 14.30
CA VAL A 53 1.68 6.33 14.25
C VAL A 53 2.19 5.58 13.01
N GLY A 54 2.18 6.23 11.84
CA GLY A 54 2.68 5.64 10.60
C GLY A 54 4.17 5.33 10.63
N VAL A 55 4.99 6.20 11.24
CA VAL A 55 6.43 5.98 11.42
C VAL A 55 6.69 4.82 12.39
N LEU A 56 5.97 4.76 13.51
CA LEU A 56 6.08 3.64 14.45
C LEU A 56 5.69 2.30 13.79
N LEU A 57 4.60 2.30 13.02
CA LEU A 57 4.18 1.13 12.25
C LEU A 57 5.23 0.73 11.21
N PHE A 58 5.84 1.70 10.52
CA PHE A 58 6.93 1.46 9.58
C PHE A 58 8.11 0.77 10.24
N ILE A 59 8.55 1.25 11.40
CA ILE A 59 9.65 0.66 12.16
C ILE A 59 9.30 -0.79 12.56
N ALA A 60 8.10 -1.00 13.10
CA ALA A 60 7.64 -2.32 13.52
C ALA A 60 7.57 -3.31 12.34
N LEU A 61 6.96 -2.92 11.21
CA LEU A 61 6.87 -3.77 10.02
C LEU A 61 8.24 -4.03 9.41
N SER A 62 9.13 -3.04 9.38
CA SER A 62 10.50 -3.20 8.88
C SER A 62 11.30 -4.19 9.72
N ALA A 63 11.18 -4.12 11.04
CA ALA A 63 11.80 -5.09 11.95
C ALA A 63 11.25 -6.51 11.73
N LEU A 64 9.92 -6.66 11.68
CA LEU A 64 9.27 -7.95 11.46
C LEU A 64 9.61 -8.55 10.09
N TYR A 65 9.59 -7.73 9.04
CA TYR A 65 9.95 -8.19 7.70
C TYR A 65 11.44 -8.52 7.58
N GLY A 66 12.31 -7.75 8.24
CA GLY A 66 13.73 -8.03 8.34
C GLY A 66 13.99 -9.37 9.04
N ILE A 67 13.32 -9.64 10.16
CA ILE A 67 13.39 -10.93 10.87
C ILE A 67 12.92 -12.08 9.96
N LYS A 68 11.81 -11.91 9.23
CA LYS A 68 11.32 -12.87 8.23
C LYS A 68 12.39 -13.16 7.18
N THR A 69 13.00 -12.10 6.62
CA THR A 69 14.01 -12.22 5.57
C THR A 69 15.25 -13.01 6.03
N VAL A 70 15.67 -12.82 7.29
CA VAL A 70 16.83 -13.53 7.87
C VAL A 70 16.48 -14.97 8.23
N ARG A 71 15.28 -15.22 8.80
CA ARG A 71 14.89 -16.55 9.27
C ARG A 71 14.41 -17.48 8.17
N ASP A 72 13.75 -16.93 7.16
CA ASP A 72 13.15 -17.69 6.07
C ASP A 72 13.31 -16.95 4.72
N PRO A 73 14.53 -16.85 4.19
CA PRO A 73 14.81 -16.17 2.93
C PRO A 73 14.09 -16.84 1.74
N ASN A 74 13.86 -18.14 1.80
CA ASN A 74 13.19 -18.87 0.72
C ASN A 74 11.74 -18.43 0.54
N THR A 75 11.02 -18.18 1.62
CA THR A 75 9.66 -17.64 1.58
C THR A 75 9.64 -16.23 0.93
N VAL A 76 10.62 -15.37 1.24
CA VAL A 76 10.71 -14.04 0.63
C VAL A 76 11.04 -14.14 -0.87
N VAL A 77 11.94 -15.02 -1.26
CA VAL A 77 12.27 -15.28 -2.66
C VAL A 77 11.05 -15.84 -3.41
N ALA A 78 10.30 -16.76 -2.81
CA ALA A 78 9.07 -17.29 -3.39
C ALA A 78 8.01 -16.20 -3.56
N GLU A 79 7.81 -15.32 -2.55
CA GLU A 79 6.91 -14.16 -2.62
C GLU A 79 7.30 -13.21 -3.77
N PHE A 80 8.61 -12.98 -3.99
CA PHE A 80 9.11 -12.14 -5.08
C PHE A 80 9.01 -12.80 -6.46
N ARG A 81 9.09 -14.12 -6.53
CA ARG A 81 8.97 -14.87 -7.79
C ARG A 81 7.54 -15.02 -8.26
N ASP A 82 6.55 -15.00 -7.36
CA ASP A 82 5.15 -15.09 -7.71
C ASP A 82 4.69 -13.87 -8.53
N PRO A 83 4.18 -14.05 -9.77
CA PRO A 83 3.78 -12.95 -10.64
C PRO A 83 2.72 -12.02 -10.05
N THR A 84 1.88 -12.52 -9.15
CA THR A 84 0.79 -11.76 -8.52
C THR A 84 1.26 -10.94 -7.31
N SER A 85 2.30 -11.40 -6.62
CA SER A 85 2.81 -10.80 -5.37
C SER A 85 4.05 -9.93 -5.58
N ALA A 86 4.83 -10.15 -6.64
CA ALA A 86 6.08 -9.45 -6.89
C ALA A 86 5.94 -7.92 -6.86
N SER A 87 4.87 -7.38 -7.43
CA SER A 87 4.60 -5.94 -7.44
C SER A 87 4.37 -5.35 -6.03
N ASN A 88 3.98 -6.17 -5.06
CA ASN A 88 3.74 -5.73 -3.68
C ASN A 88 5.03 -5.35 -2.94
N PHE A 89 6.20 -5.80 -3.42
CA PHE A 89 7.49 -5.35 -2.88
C PHE A 89 7.68 -3.84 -3.01
N ALA A 90 7.06 -3.22 -4.00
CA ALA A 90 7.05 -1.77 -4.12
C ALA A 90 6.33 -1.07 -2.95
N CYS A 91 5.44 -1.74 -2.22
CA CYS A 91 4.87 -1.16 -1.01
C CYS A 91 5.94 -0.85 0.05
N ILE A 92 7.02 -1.64 0.11
CA ILE A 92 8.14 -1.41 1.03
C ILE A 92 8.87 -0.13 0.63
N THR A 93 9.32 -0.03 -0.61
CA THR A 93 10.09 1.13 -1.10
C THR A 93 9.28 2.41 -1.10
N VAL A 94 8.00 2.34 -1.49
CA VAL A 94 7.07 3.48 -1.43
C VAL A 94 6.81 3.92 0.00
N ALA A 95 6.67 2.99 0.97
CA ALA A 95 6.53 3.33 2.39
C ALA A 95 7.77 4.08 2.90
N VAL A 96 9.00 3.63 2.54
CA VAL A 96 10.25 4.34 2.88
C VAL A 96 10.22 5.78 2.36
N VAL A 97 9.84 5.98 1.10
CA VAL A 97 9.80 7.31 0.47
C VAL A 97 8.71 8.21 1.08
N ILE A 98 7.54 7.65 1.41
CA ILE A 98 6.46 8.43 2.07
C ILE A 98 6.87 8.81 3.49
N VAL A 99 7.52 7.91 4.23
CA VAL A 99 8.06 8.23 5.56
C VAL A 99 9.12 9.32 5.43
N ALA A 100 10.01 9.27 4.43
CA ALA A 100 10.97 10.34 4.17
C ALA A 100 10.27 11.70 3.99
N ALA A 101 9.22 11.77 3.16
CA ALA A 101 8.44 12.99 2.95
C ALA A 101 7.73 13.46 4.25
N ALA A 102 7.22 12.53 5.04
CA ALA A 102 6.50 12.83 6.27
C ALA A 102 7.39 13.42 7.39
N ILE A 103 8.62 12.90 7.55
CA ILE A 103 9.55 13.34 8.61
C ILE A 103 10.44 14.52 8.18
N LEU A 104 10.47 14.87 6.90
CA LEU A 104 11.36 15.90 6.35
C LEU A 104 11.40 17.20 7.16
N PRO A 105 10.26 17.78 7.61
CA PRO A 105 10.29 19.05 8.36
C PRO A 105 10.96 18.96 9.74
N ARG A 106 11.09 17.74 10.32
CA ARG A 106 11.65 17.52 11.66
C ARG A 106 13.02 16.89 11.65
N ALA A 107 13.31 16.04 10.66
CA ALA A 107 14.54 15.26 10.58
C ALA A 107 15.07 15.23 9.13
N PRO A 108 15.60 16.35 8.60
CA PRO A 108 16.03 16.44 7.20
C PRO A 108 17.10 15.41 6.81
N SER A 109 18.09 15.17 7.68
CA SER A 109 19.16 14.19 7.42
C SER A 109 18.63 12.76 7.35
N ALA A 110 17.74 12.37 8.27
CA ALA A 110 17.09 11.06 8.22
C ALA A 110 16.18 10.93 7.00
N SER A 111 15.45 11.99 6.64
CA SER A 111 14.66 12.06 5.44
C SER A 111 15.50 11.86 4.19
N LEU A 112 16.66 12.52 4.08
CA LEU A 112 17.58 12.35 2.95
C LEU A 112 18.06 10.90 2.83
N PHE A 113 18.49 10.29 3.95
CA PHE A 113 18.93 8.89 3.95
C PHE A 113 17.82 7.95 3.48
N LEU A 114 16.61 8.10 4.03
CA LEU A 114 15.45 7.29 3.63
C LEU A 114 15.07 7.55 2.17
N TRP A 115 15.11 8.79 1.73
CA TRP A 115 14.78 9.14 0.35
C TRP A 115 15.77 8.51 -0.64
N VAL A 116 17.07 8.63 -0.40
CA VAL A 116 18.10 8.05 -1.29
C VAL A 116 17.98 6.53 -1.35
N SER A 117 17.87 5.86 -0.18
CA SER A 117 17.76 4.40 -0.11
C SER A 117 16.43 3.91 -0.69
N GLY A 118 15.32 4.57 -0.35
CA GLY A 118 13.99 4.21 -0.84
C GLY A 118 13.84 4.43 -2.34
N THR A 119 14.30 5.56 -2.86
CA THR A 119 14.23 5.90 -4.29
C THR A 119 15.17 5.01 -5.12
N GLY A 120 16.39 4.76 -4.64
CA GLY A 120 17.32 3.82 -5.29
C GLY A 120 16.75 2.41 -5.32
N GLY A 121 16.26 1.91 -4.19
CA GLY A 121 15.59 0.60 -4.12
C GLY A 121 14.35 0.52 -5.01
N GLN A 122 13.54 1.58 -5.06
CA GLN A 122 12.36 1.69 -5.92
C GLN A 122 12.73 1.60 -7.41
N LEU A 123 13.75 2.32 -7.84
CA LEU A 123 14.18 2.31 -9.24
C LEU A 123 14.74 0.94 -9.64
N VAL A 124 15.57 0.32 -8.80
CA VAL A 124 16.10 -1.03 -9.02
C VAL A 124 14.97 -2.05 -9.11
N LEU A 125 14.00 -1.98 -8.17
CA LEU A 125 12.84 -2.86 -8.18
C LEU A 125 12.00 -2.68 -9.45
N PHE A 126 11.72 -1.42 -9.82
CA PHE A 126 10.92 -1.11 -11.02
C PHE A 126 11.59 -1.64 -12.29
N LEU A 127 12.91 -1.41 -12.47
CA LEU A 127 13.66 -1.92 -13.60
C LEU A 127 13.68 -3.45 -13.64
N THR A 128 13.82 -4.10 -12.48
CA THR A 128 13.79 -5.56 -12.37
C THR A 128 12.44 -6.13 -12.79
N LEU A 129 11.34 -5.55 -12.28
CA LEU A 129 9.99 -6.00 -12.63
C LEU A 129 9.66 -5.73 -14.10
N MET A 130 9.99 -4.53 -14.60
CA MET A 130 9.79 -4.17 -15.98
C MET A 130 10.58 -5.10 -16.93
N GLY A 131 11.86 -5.37 -16.60
CA GLY A 131 12.68 -6.31 -17.34
C GLY A 131 12.08 -7.72 -17.37
N ARG A 132 11.55 -8.19 -16.24
CA ARG A 132 10.86 -9.50 -16.18
C ARG A 132 9.60 -9.53 -17.05
N TRP A 133 8.76 -8.48 -16.99
CA TRP A 133 7.52 -8.42 -17.77
C TRP A 133 7.77 -8.37 -19.29
N ILE A 134 8.90 -7.79 -19.72
CA ILE A 134 9.28 -7.73 -21.14
C ILE A 134 9.97 -9.02 -21.59
N ALA A 135 10.85 -9.58 -20.75
CA ALA A 135 11.72 -10.69 -21.16
C ALA A 135 11.07 -12.07 -20.99
N GLN A 136 9.99 -12.20 -20.19
CA GLN A 136 9.35 -13.48 -19.91
C GLN A 136 7.90 -13.48 -20.37
N PRO A 137 7.43 -14.56 -21.00
CA PRO A 137 6.01 -14.71 -21.32
C PRO A 137 5.17 -14.59 -20.05
N THR A 138 4.23 -13.66 -20.05
CA THR A 138 3.33 -13.43 -18.92
C THR A 138 1.90 -13.47 -19.41
N GLU A 139 1.06 -14.29 -18.78
CA GLU A 139 -0.35 -14.32 -19.11
C GLU A 139 -1.03 -13.02 -18.69
N ILE A 140 -1.94 -12.52 -19.53
CA ILE A 140 -2.71 -11.30 -19.28
C ILE A 140 -3.50 -11.38 -17.98
N LEU A 141 -3.86 -12.55 -17.52
CA LEU A 141 -4.58 -12.80 -16.26
C LEU A 141 -3.76 -12.43 -15.03
N HIS A 142 -2.43 -12.46 -15.10
CA HIS A 142 -1.54 -12.02 -14.03
C HIS A 142 -1.41 -10.49 -13.94
N ALA A 143 -1.80 -9.77 -15.03
CA ALA A 143 -1.80 -8.31 -15.01
C ALA A 143 -2.93 -7.80 -14.10
N THR A 144 -2.58 -7.34 -12.92
CA THR A 144 -3.49 -6.78 -11.93
C THR A 144 -3.20 -5.31 -11.69
N PRO A 145 -4.14 -4.53 -11.12
CA PRO A 145 -3.88 -3.14 -10.79
C PRO A 145 -2.67 -2.94 -9.84
N ALA A 146 -2.25 -3.98 -9.11
CA ALA A 146 -1.04 -3.95 -8.28
C ALA A 146 0.25 -3.71 -9.09
N TRP A 147 0.26 -3.97 -10.42
CA TRP A 147 1.38 -3.64 -11.31
C TRP A 147 1.65 -2.13 -11.37
N LEU A 148 0.67 -1.31 -11.02
CA LEU A 148 0.85 0.14 -10.92
C LEU A 148 1.59 0.58 -9.65
N VAL A 149 1.74 -0.27 -8.62
CA VAL A 149 2.43 0.11 -7.37
C VAL A 149 3.89 0.48 -7.62
N PRO A 150 4.71 -0.35 -8.33
CA PRO A 150 6.07 0.03 -8.67
C PRO A 150 6.15 1.24 -9.62
N ILE A 151 5.11 1.51 -10.38
CA ILE A 151 5.03 2.69 -11.26
C ILE A 151 4.80 3.95 -10.44
N VAL A 152 3.80 3.95 -9.55
CA VAL A 152 3.49 5.11 -8.69
C VAL A 152 4.61 5.40 -7.69
N GLY A 153 5.39 4.38 -7.32
CA GLY A 153 6.54 4.57 -6.43
C GLY A 153 7.56 5.56 -6.96
N ASN A 154 7.83 5.55 -8.28
CA ASN A 154 8.70 6.54 -8.92
C ASN A 154 8.14 7.96 -8.78
N VAL A 155 6.84 8.15 -9.06
CA VAL A 155 6.19 9.46 -8.91
C VAL A 155 6.21 9.91 -7.44
N THR A 156 5.98 9.00 -6.50
CA THR A 156 5.94 9.30 -5.07
C THR A 156 7.27 9.80 -4.52
N ALA A 157 8.39 9.35 -5.11
CA ALA A 157 9.73 9.77 -4.71
C ALA A 157 9.97 11.28 -4.86
N THR A 158 9.25 11.95 -5.76
CA THR A 158 9.35 13.41 -5.94
C THR A 158 8.89 14.20 -4.71
N LEU A 159 7.95 13.64 -3.91
CA LEU A 159 7.37 14.32 -2.76
C LEU A 159 8.40 14.74 -1.70
N ALA A 160 9.48 13.98 -1.56
CA ALA A 160 10.62 14.36 -0.71
C ALA A 160 11.79 14.88 -1.55
N GLY A 161 11.97 14.38 -2.79
CA GLY A 161 13.08 14.73 -3.64
C GLY A 161 13.14 16.22 -4.00
N VAL A 162 12.01 16.82 -4.35
CA VAL A 162 11.93 18.25 -4.67
C VAL A 162 12.29 19.12 -3.47
N PRO A 163 11.68 18.97 -2.29
CA PRO A 163 12.05 19.75 -1.12
C PRO A 163 13.48 19.50 -0.62
N LEU A 164 14.09 18.35 -0.94
CA LEU A 164 15.49 18.03 -0.63
C LEU A 164 16.47 18.63 -1.67
N GLY A 165 15.97 19.30 -2.72
CA GLY A 165 16.79 19.95 -3.75
C GLY A 165 17.12 19.06 -4.97
N PHE A 166 16.62 17.84 -5.05
CA PHE A 166 16.88 16.92 -6.16
C PHE A 166 15.86 17.12 -7.30
N HIS A 167 15.85 18.30 -7.92
CA HIS A 167 14.88 18.68 -8.94
C HIS A 167 14.98 17.82 -10.20
N GLU A 168 16.18 17.66 -10.78
CA GLU A 168 16.37 16.88 -12.01
C GLU A 168 16.02 15.40 -11.82
N THR A 169 16.47 14.81 -10.72
CA THR A 169 16.09 13.44 -10.36
C THR A 169 14.58 13.32 -10.22
N SER A 170 13.92 14.31 -9.63
CA SER A 170 12.47 14.32 -9.46
C SER A 170 11.74 14.47 -10.80
N TRP A 171 12.25 15.28 -11.74
CA TRP A 171 11.73 15.33 -13.11
C TRP A 171 11.83 13.98 -13.83
N PHE A 172 12.99 13.33 -13.73
CA PHE A 172 13.20 12.00 -14.29
C PHE A 172 12.18 10.99 -13.73
N LEU A 173 12.03 10.94 -12.40
CA LEU A 173 11.13 10.01 -11.72
C LEU A 173 9.67 10.28 -12.05
N LEU A 174 9.25 11.56 -12.15
CA LEU A 174 7.93 11.95 -12.58
C LEU A 174 7.65 11.48 -14.02
N ALA A 175 8.59 11.71 -14.93
CA ALA A 175 8.45 11.31 -16.33
C ALA A 175 8.35 9.78 -16.45
N VAL A 176 9.27 9.03 -15.83
CA VAL A 176 9.26 7.57 -15.82
C VAL A 176 7.94 7.04 -15.28
N GLY A 177 7.47 7.57 -14.16
CA GLY A 177 6.23 7.11 -13.53
C GLY A 177 4.99 7.42 -14.35
N LEU A 178 4.81 8.65 -14.85
CA LEU A 178 3.63 9.03 -15.64
C LEU A 178 3.58 8.36 -17.01
N VAL A 179 4.73 8.28 -17.72
CA VAL A 179 4.79 7.60 -19.02
C VAL A 179 4.48 6.11 -18.86
N SER A 180 5.04 5.46 -17.84
CA SER A 180 4.75 4.06 -17.56
C SER A 180 3.28 3.86 -17.17
N TRP A 181 2.68 4.76 -16.36
CA TRP A 181 1.28 4.68 -16.02
C TRP A 181 0.38 4.76 -17.26
N ILE A 182 0.66 5.71 -18.18
CA ILE A 182 -0.08 5.85 -19.45
C ILE A 182 0.07 4.59 -20.31
N ALA A 183 1.27 4.00 -20.37
CA ALA A 183 1.52 2.81 -21.14
C ALA A 183 0.82 1.55 -20.59
N PHE A 184 0.76 1.41 -19.26
CA PHE A 184 0.14 0.26 -18.61
C PHE A 184 -1.39 0.39 -18.46
N LEU A 185 -1.92 1.60 -18.52
CA LEU A 185 -3.35 1.85 -18.38
C LEU A 185 -4.21 1.08 -19.40
N PRO A 186 -3.94 1.14 -20.72
CA PRO A 186 -4.69 0.36 -21.71
C PRO A 186 -4.59 -1.14 -21.49
N LEU A 187 -3.41 -1.65 -21.13
CA LEU A 187 -3.19 -3.06 -20.85
C LEU A 187 -4.09 -3.56 -19.71
N LEU A 188 -4.12 -2.82 -18.59
CA LEU A 188 -4.93 -3.17 -17.43
C LEU A 188 -6.42 -3.00 -17.71
N LEU A 189 -6.83 -1.95 -18.42
CA LEU A 189 -8.23 -1.78 -18.83
C LEU A 189 -8.67 -2.90 -19.80
N HIS A 190 -7.83 -3.29 -20.75
CA HIS A 190 -8.09 -4.44 -21.62
C HIS A 190 -8.32 -5.70 -20.79
N ARG A 191 -7.44 -5.98 -19.82
CA ARG A 191 -7.60 -7.13 -18.90
C ARG A 191 -8.93 -7.08 -18.14
N LEU A 192 -9.31 -5.90 -17.62
CA LEU A 192 -10.51 -5.76 -16.80
C LEU A 192 -11.81 -5.81 -17.61
N ILE A 193 -11.78 -5.34 -18.86
CA ILE A 193 -12.97 -5.22 -19.72
C ILE A 193 -13.22 -6.51 -20.51
N PHE A 194 -12.20 -7.05 -21.17
CA PHE A 194 -12.35 -8.06 -22.19
C PHE A 194 -12.06 -9.50 -21.74
N CYS A 195 -11.31 -9.71 -20.64
CA CYS A 195 -11.08 -11.07 -20.17
C CYS A 195 -12.33 -11.62 -19.44
N GLU A 196 -12.69 -12.86 -19.74
CA GLU A 196 -13.81 -13.57 -19.11
C GLU A 196 -13.57 -13.77 -17.61
N ASP A 197 -12.37 -14.20 -17.25
CA ASP A 197 -11.94 -14.34 -15.86
C ASP A 197 -11.80 -12.96 -15.19
N LYS A 198 -12.81 -12.55 -14.46
CA LYS A 198 -12.84 -11.26 -13.78
C LYS A 198 -11.81 -11.20 -12.65
N LEU A 199 -11.44 -9.99 -12.27
CA LEU A 199 -10.54 -9.76 -11.15
C LEU A 199 -11.11 -10.42 -9.88
N PRO A 200 -10.33 -11.28 -9.18
CA PRO A 200 -10.78 -11.87 -7.92
C PRO A 200 -11.24 -10.82 -6.92
N GLN A 201 -12.36 -11.05 -6.25
CA GLN A 201 -12.95 -10.06 -5.32
C GLN A 201 -11.97 -9.56 -4.26
N ARG A 202 -11.08 -10.42 -3.76
CA ARG A 202 -10.02 -10.06 -2.80
C ARG A 202 -9.07 -8.98 -3.33
N LEU A 203 -8.93 -8.83 -4.67
CA LEU A 203 -8.09 -7.84 -5.34
C LEU A 203 -8.86 -6.59 -5.75
N ALA A 204 -10.20 -6.55 -5.61
CA ALA A 204 -11.01 -5.39 -5.97
C ALA A 204 -10.53 -4.07 -5.33
N PRO A 205 -10.04 -4.02 -4.07
CA PRO A 205 -9.50 -2.79 -3.50
C PRO A 205 -8.30 -2.22 -4.26
N SER A 206 -7.53 -3.05 -4.99
CA SER A 206 -6.40 -2.58 -5.79
C SER A 206 -6.80 -1.69 -6.97
N LEU A 207 -8.08 -1.70 -7.38
CA LEU A 207 -8.59 -0.76 -8.41
C LEU A 207 -8.35 0.71 -8.03
N ALA A 208 -8.29 1.03 -6.74
CA ALA A 208 -7.97 2.37 -6.29
C ALA A 208 -6.57 2.85 -6.74
N ILE A 209 -5.65 1.92 -7.05
CA ILE A 209 -4.30 2.27 -7.48
C ILE A 209 -4.29 3.04 -8.81
N PHE A 210 -5.35 2.91 -9.65
CA PHE A 210 -5.52 3.75 -10.84
C PHE A 210 -5.53 5.25 -10.53
N VAL A 211 -6.01 5.63 -9.35
CA VAL A 211 -6.05 7.02 -8.86
C VAL A 211 -4.67 7.50 -8.41
N ALA A 212 -3.83 6.59 -7.92
CA ALA A 212 -2.61 6.95 -7.21
C ALA A 212 -1.61 7.73 -8.08
N SER A 213 -1.27 7.21 -9.27
CA SER A 213 -0.27 7.86 -10.14
C SER A 213 -0.67 9.27 -10.58
N PRO A 214 -1.88 9.53 -11.09
CA PRO A 214 -2.26 10.89 -11.43
C PRO A 214 -2.42 11.78 -10.19
N ALA A 215 -2.92 11.29 -9.06
CA ALA A 215 -3.06 12.09 -7.85
C ALA A 215 -1.70 12.54 -7.29
N VAL A 216 -0.72 11.63 -7.19
CA VAL A 216 0.65 11.97 -6.80
C VAL A 216 1.32 12.82 -7.87
N GLY A 217 1.05 12.55 -9.16
CA GLY A 217 1.54 13.34 -10.29
C GLY A 217 1.17 14.82 -10.21
N CYS A 218 -0.06 15.14 -9.76
CA CYS A 218 -0.47 16.53 -9.48
C CYS A 218 0.43 17.17 -8.42
N LEU A 219 0.67 16.48 -7.30
CA LEU A 219 1.48 16.99 -6.21
C LEU A 219 2.93 17.21 -6.66
N SER A 220 3.47 16.26 -7.43
CA SER A 220 4.81 16.34 -8.01
C SER A 220 4.94 17.49 -9.00
N TRP A 221 3.97 17.64 -9.90
CA TRP A 221 3.92 18.74 -10.87
C TRP A 221 3.93 20.09 -10.17
N LEU A 222 3.06 20.24 -9.15
CA LEU A 222 2.99 21.48 -8.39
C LEU A 222 4.30 21.79 -7.66
N GLN A 223 4.94 20.80 -7.07
CA GLN A 223 6.23 21.02 -6.38
C GLN A 223 7.35 21.41 -7.35
N LEU A 224 7.40 20.79 -8.54
CA LEU A 224 8.42 21.06 -9.54
C LEU A 224 8.23 22.39 -10.27
N THR A 225 6.97 22.76 -10.55
CA THR A 225 6.67 23.96 -11.38
C THR A 225 6.19 25.15 -10.56
N GLY A 226 5.72 24.92 -9.33
CA GLY A 226 5.08 25.95 -8.49
C GLY A 226 3.73 26.43 -9.01
N ARG A 227 3.12 25.74 -10.00
CA ARG A 227 1.96 26.24 -10.74
C ARG A 227 0.82 25.23 -10.78
N VAL A 228 -0.42 25.76 -10.70
CA VAL A 228 -1.65 25.04 -11.03
C VAL A 228 -2.09 25.50 -12.43
N ASP A 229 -1.47 24.92 -13.43
CA ASP A 229 -1.70 25.18 -14.85
C ASP A 229 -2.68 24.18 -15.50
N ALA A 230 -2.74 24.16 -16.83
CA ALA A 230 -3.58 23.24 -17.60
C ALA A 230 -3.14 21.78 -17.40
N VAL A 231 -1.83 21.51 -17.26
CA VAL A 231 -1.31 20.15 -17.05
C VAL A 231 -1.72 19.63 -15.68
N TYR A 232 -1.58 20.44 -14.64
CA TYR A 232 -2.06 20.08 -13.30
C TYR A 232 -3.54 19.72 -13.32
N ARG A 233 -4.38 20.57 -13.94
CA ARG A 233 -5.84 20.35 -14.01
C ARG A 233 -6.18 19.08 -14.78
N PHE A 234 -5.50 18.83 -15.90
CA PHE A 234 -5.68 17.62 -16.69
C PHE A 234 -5.40 16.36 -15.86
N ILE A 235 -4.27 16.35 -15.16
CA ILE A 235 -3.88 15.21 -14.31
C ILE A 235 -4.85 15.07 -13.13
N LEU A 236 -5.25 16.18 -12.46
CA LEU A 236 -6.19 16.17 -11.36
C LEU A 236 -7.56 15.60 -11.76
N PHE A 237 -8.11 16.08 -12.88
CA PHE A 237 -9.41 15.61 -13.33
C PHE A 237 -9.37 14.16 -13.82
N THR A 238 -8.23 13.71 -14.34
CA THR A 238 -7.99 12.29 -14.60
C THR A 238 -8.03 11.47 -13.28
N ALA A 239 -7.36 11.94 -12.22
CA ALA A 239 -7.42 11.31 -10.91
C ALA A 239 -8.83 11.27 -10.32
N LEU A 240 -9.60 12.38 -10.47
CA LEU A 240 -11.00 12.46 -10.04
C LEU A 240 -11.89 11.49 -10.83
N PHE A 241 -11.73 11.42 -12.15
CA PHE A 241 -12.47 10.47 -12.98
C PHE A 241 -12.27 9.03 -12.51
N PHE A 242 -11.02 8.60 -12.32
CA PHE A 242 -10.74 7.27 -11.79
C PHE A 242 -11.26 7.08 -10.36
N GLY A 243 -11.22 8.13 -9.52
CA GLY A 243 -11.81 8.11 -8.19
C GLY A 243 -13.32 7.85 -8.21
N LEU A 244 -14.06 8.55 -9.08
CA LEU A 244 -15.48 8.34 -9.28
C LEU A 244 -15.79 6.96 -9.87
N LEU A 245 -14.98 6.48 -10.81
CA LEU A 245 -15.10 5.14 -11.38
C LEU A 245 -14.92 4.06 -10.31
N VAL A 246 -13.88 4.17 -9.49
CA VAL A 246 -13.63 3.24 -8.38
C VAL A 246 -14.79 3.27 -7.38
N LEU A 247 -15.28 4.45 -7.03
CA LEU A 247 -16.44 4.60 -6.14
C LEU A 247 -17.68 3.91 -6.73
N ARG A 248 -17.92 4.07 -8.03
CA ARG A 248 -19.04 3.41 -8.73
C ARG A 248 -18.90 1.89 -8.73
N LEU A 249 -17.71 1.38 -9.05
CA LEU A 249 -17.43 -0.06 -9.02
C LEU A 249 -17.59 -0.63 -7.61
N TRP A 250 -17.22 0.13 -6.60
CA TRP A 250 -17.37 -0.23 -5.20
C TRP A 250 -18.84 -0.36 -4.80
N GLN A 251 -19.70 0.58 -5.21
CA GLN A 251 -21.14 0.50 -4.96
C GLN A 251 -21.77 -0.77 -5.54
N LEU A 252 -21.23 -1.27 -6.66
CA LEU A 252 -21.68 -2.50 -7.30
C LEU A 252 -21.17 -3.77 -6.58
N ALA A 253 -20.01 -3.70 -5.94
CA ALA A 253 -19.28 -4.85 -5.39
C ALA A 253 -19.37 -4.99 -3.86
N VAL A 254 -19.71 -3.93 -3.11
CA VAL A 254 -19.58 -3.82 -1.64
C VAL A 254 -20.31 -4.91 -0.84
N ARG A 255 -21.37 -5.51 -1.38
CA ARG A 255 -22.13 -6.54 -0.65
C ARG A 255 -21.42 -7.89 -0.52
N ALA A 256 -20.30 -8.11 -1.21
CA ALA A 256 -19.65 -9.41 -1.33
C ALA A 256 -18.14 -9.42 -1.04
N LEU A 257 -17.53 -8.29 -0.60
CA LEU A 257 -16.08 -8.20 -0.50
C LEU A 257 -15.56 -8.77 0.84
N PRO A 258 -14.70 -9.81 0.80
CA PRO A 258 -14.07 -10.33 2.01
C PRO A 258 -13.09 -9.30 2.58
N VAL A 259 -13.08 -9.17 3.90
CA VAL A 259 -12.12 -8.30 4.60
C VAL A 259 -10.72 -8.92 4.52
N SER A 260 -9.79 -8.19 3.93
CA SER A 260 -8.40 -8.63 3.76
C SER A 260 -7.42 -7.46 3.94
N VAL A 261 -6.13 -7.77 4.13
CA VAL A 261 -5.04 -6.76 4.15
C VAL A 261 -5.01 -5.92 2.85
N GLY A 262 -5.54 -6.47 1.74
CA GLY A 262 -5.64 -5.76 0.46
C GLY A 262 -6.44 -4.46 0.49
N TRP A 263 -7.31 -4.24 1.49
CA TRP A 263 -8.06 -3.00 1.65
C TRP A 263 -7.16 -1.77 1.91
N TRP A 264 -5.96 -1.98 2.43
CA TRP A 264 -4.98 -0.91 2.58
C TRP A 264 -4.53 -0.32 1.24
N ALA A 265 -4.67 -1.05 0.13
CA ALA A 265 -4.38 -0.53 -1.21
C ALA A 265 -5.28 0.66 -1.63
N TYR A 266 -6.46 0.81 -1.00
CA TYR A 266 -7.36 1.93 -1.23
C TYR A 266 -6.92 3.22 -0.53
N THR A 267 -6.23 3.11 0.60
CA THR A 267 -6.00 4.23 1.53
C THR A 267 -5.00 5.27 1.00
N PHE A 268 -3.88 4.84 0.44
CA PHE A 268 -2.89 5.77 -0.10
C PHE A 268 -3.38 6.54 -1.33
N PRO A 269 -4.01 5.92 -2.35
CA PRO A 269 -4.57 6.64 -3.49
C PRO A 269 -5.59 7.72 -3.09
N SER A 270 -6.48 7.40 -2.15
CA SER A 270 -7.46 8.36 -1.65
C SER A 270 -6.80 9.52 -0.90
N ALA A 271 -5.74 9.27 -0.11
CA ALA A 271 -4.98 10.29 0.58
C ALA A 271 -4.24 11.22 -0.40
N ALA A 272 -3.64 10.66 -1.45
CA ALA A 272 -3.00 11.44 -2.49
C ALA A 272 -3.99 12.34 -3.22
N LEU A 273 -5.17 11.82 -3.58
CA LEU A 273 -6.22 12.60 -4.21
C LEU A 273 -6.73 13.71 -3.29
N ALA A 274 -6.97 13.42 -2.00
CA ALA A 274 -7.36 14.44 -1.02
C ALA A 274 -6.30 15.56 -0.92
N SER A 275 -5.01 15.21 -0.86
CA SER A 275 -3.91 16.18 -0.85
C SER A 275 -3.89 17.03 -2.12
N ALA A 276 -4.09 16.43 -3.31
CA ALA A 276 -4.14 17.15 -4.58
C ALA A 276 -5.32 18.13 -4.63
N LEU A 277 -6.51 17.73 -4.17
CA LEU A 277 -7.69 18.61 -4.07
C LEU A 277 -7.47 19.79 -3.10
N ILE A 278 -6.83 19.54 -1.96
CA ILE A 278 -6.49 20.58 -0.98
C ILE A 278 -5.52 21.59 -1.61
N ARG A 279 -4.49 21.13 -2.32
CA ARG A 279 -3.54 22.00 -3.01
C ARG A 279 -4.19 22.75 -4.17
N TYR A 280 -5.12 22.12 -4.89
CA TYR A 280 -5.92 22.79 -5.92
C TYR A 280 -6.74 23.93 -5.33
N CYS A 281 -7.46 23.70 -4.24
CA CYS A 281 -8.23 24.72 -3.51
C CYS A 281 -7.37 25.90 -3.03
N GLN A 282 -6.09 25.68 -2.70
CA GLN A 282 -5.15 26.73 -2.31
C GLN A 282 -4.90 27.74 -3.44
N HIS A 283 -4.84 27.26 -4.69
CA HIS A 283 -4.48 28.07 -5.86
C HIS A 283 -5.70 28.55 -6.67
N VAL A 284 -6.81 27.84 -6.52
CA VAL A 284 -8.08 28.16 -7.15
C VAL A 284 -9.14 28.25 -6.06
N PRO A 285 -9.20 29.39 -5.33
CA PRO A 285 -10.12 29.53 -4.22
C PRO A 285 -11.55 29.67 -4.71
N GLY A 286 -12.45 28.79 -4.24
CA GLY A 286 -13.87 28.80 -4.52
C GLY A 286 -14.60 27.93 -3.50
N VAL A 287 -15.93 28.10 -3.41
CA VAL A 287 -16.77 27.32 -2.50
C VAL A 287 -16.77 25.84 -2.91
N GLY A 288 -16.87 25.57 -4.22
CA GLY A 288 -16.89 24.23 -4.78
C GLY A 288 -15.57 23.48 -4.52
N GLU A 289 -14.44 24.14 -4.77
CA GLU A 289 -13.10 23.59 -4.54
C GLU A 289 -12.85 23.30 -3.06
N ARG A 290 -13.34 24.18 -2.19
CA ARG A 290 -13.24 23.98 -0.73
C ARG A 290 -14.09 22.81 -0.26
N LEU A 291 -15.31 22.66 -0.79
CA LEU A 291 -16.17 21.51 -0.50
C LEU A 291 -15.54 20.20 -1.00
N LEU A 292 -14.98 20.18 -2.22
CA LEU A 292 -14.26 19.02 -2.75
C LEU A 292 -13.05 18.64 -1.91
N ALA A 293 -12.26 19.63 -1.46
CA ALA A 293 -11.10 19.39 -0.59
C ALA A 293 -11.53 18.77 0.75
N TRP A 294 -12.58 19.29 1.38
CA TRP A 294 -13.11 18.72 2.62
C TRP A 294 -13.73 17.33 2.41
N ALA A 295 -14.47 17.12 1.32
CA ALA A 295 -15.05 15.83 0.97
C ALA A 295 -13.95 14.78 0.74
N GLY A 296 -12.87 15.14 0.04
CA GLY A 296 -11.70 14.28 -0.17
C GLY A 296 -11.03 13.91 1.16
N LEU A 297 -10.80 14.88 2.05
CA LEU A 297 -10.20 14.64 3.36
C LEU A 297 -11.09 13.76 4.25
N ALA A 298 -12.39 14.04 4.29
CA ALA A 298 -13.35 13.27 5.08
C ALA A 298 -13.46 11.82 4.58
N SER A 299 -13.58 11.63 3.26
CA SER A 299 -13.68 10.29 2.66
C SER A 299 -12.43 9.45 2.94
N THR A 300 -11.25 10.05 2.80
CA THR A 300 -9.97 9.37 3.09
C THR A 300 -9.83 9.05 4.58
N THR A 301 -10.20 9.98 5.46
CA THR A 301 -10.16 9.76 6.91
C THR A 301 -11.07 8.61 7.30
N THR A 302 -12.29 8.56 6.77
CA THR A 302 -13.24 7.46 6.99
C THR A 302 -12.72 6.14 6.47
N ALA A 303 -12.11 6.13 5.27
CA ALA A 303 -11.54 4.93 4.68
C ALA A 303 -10.39 4.37 5.54
N VAL A 304 -9.42 5.20 5.92
CA VAL A 304 -8.28 4.78 6.75
C VAL A 304 -8.73 4.30 8.12
N ALA A 305 -9.65 5.04 8.77
CA ALA A 305 -10.21 4.65 10.06
C ALA A 305 -10.97 3.32 9.97
N GLY A 306 -11.81 3.14 8.95
CA GLY A 306 -12.57 1.91 8.72
C GLY A 306 -11.67 0.70 8.49
N VAL A 307 -10.69 0.82 7.59
CA VAL A 307 -9.73 -0.26 7.31
C VAL A 307 -8.86 -0.56 8.55
N GLY A 308 -8.45 0.48 9.28
CA GLY A 308 -7.70 0.33 10.53
C GLY A 308 -8.48 -0.44 11.61
N LEU A 309 -9.73 -0.05 11.86
CA LEU A 309 -10.61 -0.73 12.84
C LEU A 309 -10.84 -2.20 12.47
N ILE A 310 -11.11 -2.48 11.20
CA ILE A 310 -11.32 -3.86 10.72
C ILE A 310 -10.03 -4.68 10.87
N SER A 311 -8.87 -4.11 10.52
CA SER A 311 -7.58 -4.78 10.67
C SER A 311 -7.26 -5.09 12.12
N PHE A 312 -7.54 -4.15 13.03
CA PHE A 312 -7.36 -4.33 14.48
C PHE A 312 -8.26 -5.43 15.03
N ARG A 313 -9.54 -5.43 14.69
CA ARG A 313 -10.48 -6.48 15.10
C ARG A 313 -10.05 -7.86 14.64
N ASN A 314 -9.59 -8.00 13.39
CA ASN A 314 -9.14 -9.28 12.86
C ASN A 314 -7.83 -9.76 13.52
N CYS A 315 -6.92 -8.84 13.85
CA CYS A 315 -5.70 -9.17 14.58
C CYS A 315 -6.00 -9.63 16.00
N SER A 316 -6.85 -8.89 16.72
CA SER A 316 -7.24 -9.23 18.11
C SER A 316 -8.01 -10.55 18.20
N LEU A 317 -8.92 -10.84 17.27
CA LEU A 317 -9.64 -12.11 17.20
C LEU A 317 -8.68 -13.29 16.95
N ARG A 318 -7.71 -13.15 16.04
CA ARG A 318 -6.72 -14.21 15.79
C ARG A 318 -5.81 -14.45 16.99
N LEU A 319 -5.36 -13.40 17.68
CA LEU A 319 -4.60 -13.51 18.91
C LEU A 319 -5.42 -14.19 20.00
N TRP A 320 -6.68 -13.83 20.19
CA TRP A 320 -7.57 -14.43 21.18
C TRP A 320 -7.79 -15.93 20.91
N LEU A 321 -8.06 -16.32 19.64
CA LEU A 321 -8.23 -17.71 19.23
C LEU A 321 -6.92 -18.51 19.39
N SER A 322 -5.76 -17.91 19.11
CA SER A 322 -4.46 -18.59 19.28
C SER A 322 -4.10 -18.82 20.75
N VAL A 323 -4.58 -17.97 21.67
CA VAL A 323 -4.42 -18.14 23.12
C VAL A 323 -5.33 -19.24 23.64
N GLN A 324 -6.59 -19.32 23.15
CA GLN A 324 -7.54 -20.37 23.55
C GLN A 324 -7.16 -21.77 23.05
N ASN A 325 -6.51 -21.87 21.87
CA ASN A 325 -6.07 -23.14 21.29
C ASN A 325 -4.67 -23.57 21.72
N ARG A 326 -4.07 -22.96 22.75
CA ARG A 326 -2.85 -23.53 23.36
C ARG A 326 -3.25 -24.80 24.11
N PRO A 327 -2.67 -25.97 23.76
CA PRO A 327 -2.89 -27.18 24.55
C PRO A 327 -2.41 -26.91 25.97
N ASP A 328 -3.28 -27.21 26.92
CA ASP A 328 -3.01 -27.09 28.35
C ASP A 328 -1.92 -28.12 28.73
N HIS A 329 -0.66 -27.70 28.78
CA HIS A 329 0.46 -28.50 29.20
C HIS A 329 0.52 -28.73 30.74
N SER A 330 -0.56 -28.37 31.45
CA SER A 330 -0.68 -28.54 32.91
C SER A 330 -1.37 -29.83 33.35
N ALA A 331 -1.77 -30.72 32.43
CA ALA A 331 -2.36 -32.00 32.76
C ALA A 331 -1.41 -33.14 32.40
N ASP A 332 -0.68 -33.56 33.33
CA ASP A 332 -0.31 -34.88 33.83
C ASP A 332 1.19 -35.29 33.77
N PRO A 333 1.92 -35.19 34.88
CA PRO A 333 3.13 -35.96 35.08
C PRO A 333 2.95 -37.08 36.14
N LEU A 334 1.77 -37.69 36.30
CA LEU A 334 1.65 -38.86 37.21
C LEU A 334 0.53 -39.81 36.73
N GLY A 335 0.87 -40.83 35.96
CA GLY A 335 -0.10 -41.90 35.73
C GLY A 335 0.18 -42.89 34.65
N SER A 336 1.34 -43.52 34.62
CA SER A 336 1.44 -44.89 34.06
C SER A 336 2.73 -45.63 34.46
N ALA A 337 2.88 -45.82 35.79
CA ALA A 337 3.75 -46.87 36.29
C ALA A 337 2.87 -47.88 37.06
N ARG A 338 2.44 -48.95 36.39
CA ARG A 338 1.98 -50.28 36.88
C ARG A 338 1.02 -50.84 35.82
N THR A 339 1.41 -51.82 35.08
CA THR A 339 1.38 -53.25 35.44
C THR A 339 2.00 -54.02 34.27
N SER A 340 3.20 -54.49 34.47
CA SER A 340 3.67 -55.72 33.85
C SER A 340 3.28 -56.86 34.79
N ASN A 341 2.47 -57.77 34.32
CA ASN A 341 2.62 -59.19 34.73
C ASN A 341 1.85 -60.13 33.84
N SER A 342 2.65 -60.97 33.22
CA SER A 342 2.43 -62.40 32.99
C SER A 342 1.01 -62.87 32.63
N ILE A 343 0.89 -63.61 31.58
CA ILE A 343 0.64 -65.04 31.63
C ILE A 343 0.90 -65.67 30.24
N SER A 344 1.78 -66.64 30.29
CA SER A 344 2.14 -67.74 29.43
C SER A 344 0.96 -68.65 29.04
N SER A 345 1.18 -69.38 27.93
CA SER A 345 0.66 -70.70 27.57
C SER A 345 -0.70 -70.70 26.78
N LYS A 346 -0.69 -71.01 25.58
CA LYS A 346 -0.76 -72.29 24.82
C LYS A 346 -0.81 -72.00 23.34
#